data_dd9e4f226a2f2862faffd81d7dcfd3b5
#
_entry.id   dd9e4f226a2f2862faffd81d7dcfd3b5
#
_cell.length_a   1.000
_cell.length_b   1.000
_cell.length_c   1.000
_cell.angle_alpha   90.00
_cell.angle_beta   90.00
_cell.angle_gamma   90.00
#
_symmetry.space_group_name_H-M   'P 1'
#
loop_
_entity.id
_entity.type
_entity.pdbx_description
1 polymer ?
#
loop_
_entity_poly.entity_id
_entity_poly.type
_entity_poly.pdbx_seq_one_letter_code
_entity_poly.pdbx_strand_id
1 'polypeptide(L)'
;KPIIYHADTLEEVAALAGMDGDALKATVERWNGFVAQGKDEDFGRTTLPRGIGEGPYYLIAEKTRFATTLGGVVINTNFEVHTAEGDTIPGLYAIGEIAFGVNGDDTIQGTPLTWAISSGRLLGQQLTAK
;
A
#
# COMPACT_ATOMS: atom_id res chain seq x y z
N LYS A 1 -7.17 -15.74 -17.66
CA LYS A 1 -8.14 -15.96 -16.58
C LYS A 1 -8.84 -14.63 -16.28
N PRO A 2 -10.15 -14.61 -15.97
CA PRO A 2 -10.82 -13.40 -15.56
C PRO A 2 -10.19 -12.88 -14.26
N ILE A 3 -10.28 -11.56 -14.06
CA ILE A 3 -9.82 -10.90 -12.82
C ILE A 3 -10.96 -10.87 -11.81
N ILE A 4 -12.21 -10.87 -12.28
CA ILE A 4 -13.42 -10.84 -11.46
C ILE A 4 -14.26 -12.06 -11.78
N TYR A 5 -14.66 -12.78 -10.75
CA TYR A 5 -15.60 -13.89 -10.79
C TYR A 5 -16.89 -13.44 -10.11
N HIS A 6 -18.03 -13.90 -10.61
CA HIS A 6 -19.34 -13.54 -10.09
C HIS A 6 -20.27 -14.76 -10.06
N ALA A 7 -20.97 -14.97 -8.96
CA ALA A 7 -21.97 -16.03 -8.81
C ALA A 7 -22.95 -15.72 -7.65
N ASP A 8 -24.05 -16.45 -7.59
CA ASP A 8 -25.08 -16.25 -6.56
C ASP A 8 -24.72 -16.89 -5.22
N THR A 9 -23.84 -17.92 -5.23
CA THR A 9 -23.39 -18.62 -4.03
C THR A 9 -21.88 -18.58 -3.84
N LEU A 10 -21.41 -18.79 -2.61
CA LEU A 10 -19.98 -18.85 -2.29
C LEU A 10 -19.31 -20.06 -2.95
N GLU A 11 -20.01 -21.19 -3.00
CA GLU A 11 -19.54 -22.43 -3.61
C GLU A 11 -19.31 -22.23 -5.11
N GLU A 12 -20.26 -21.60 -5.80
CA GLU A 12 -20.17 -21.33 -7.24
C GLU A 12 -19.03 -20.36 -7.57
N VAL A 13 -18.92 -19.25 -6.84
CA VAL A 13 -17.86 -18.27 -7.09
C VAL A 13 -16.47 -18.85 -6.80
N ALA A 14 -16.36 -19.70 -5.78
CA ALA A 14 -15.13 -20.43 -5.47
C ALA A 14 -14.75 -21.40 -6.60
N ALA A 15 -15.72 -22.17 -7.10
CA ALA A 15 -15.50 -23.11 -8.21
C ALA A 15 -15.05 -22.40 -9.47
N LEU A 16 -15.65 -21.24 -9.82
CA LEU A 16 -15.24 -20.43 -10.96
C LEU A 16 -13.78 -19.94 -10.82
N ALA A 17 -13.36 -19.60 -9.61
CA ALA A 17 -12.00 -19.15 -9.31
C ALA A 17 -10.98 -20.30 -9.16
N GLY A 18 -11.45 -21.54 -9.07
CA GLY A 18 -10.62 -22.72 -8.80
C GLY A 18 -10.17 -22.80 -7.35
N MET A 19 -11.01 -22.34 -6.43
CA MET A 19 -10.81 -22.35 -4.98
C MET A 19 -11.68 -23.43 -4.32
N ASP A 20 -11.31 -23.81 -3.11
CA ASP A 20 -12.11 -24.67 -2.25
C ASP A 20 -13.31 -23.90 -1.69
N GLY A 21 -14.54 -24.32 -2.03
CA GLY A 21 -15.79 -23.68 -1.62
C GLY A 21 -16.03 -23.76 -0.11
N ASP A 22 -15.72 -24.90 0.50
CA ASP A 22 -15.90 -25.10 1.95
C ASP A 22 -14.93 -24.21 2.74
N ALA A 23 -13.69 -24.10 2.29
CA ALA A 23 -12.71 -23.20 2.90
C ALA A 23 -13.10 -21.72 2.75
N LEU A 24 -13.64 -21.32 1.59
CA LEU A 24 -14.15 -19.95 1.40
C LEU A 24 -15.33 -19.66 2.34
N LYS A 25 -16.29 -20.59 2.43
CA LYS A 25 -17.45 -20.46 3.30
C LYS A 25 -17.03 -20.34 4.78
N ALA A 26 -16.16 -21.22 5.25
CA ALA A 26 -15.63 -21.16 6.61
C ALA A 26 -14.93 -19.83 6.91
N THR A 27 -14.21 -19.28 5.93
CA THR A 27 -13.55 -17.96 6.05
C THR A 27 -14.57 -16.82 6.18
N VAL A 28 -15.63 -16.85 5.38
CA VAL A 28 -16.72 -15.85 5.45
C VAL A 28 -17.46 -15.94 6.77
N GLU A 29 -17.80 -17.14 7.23
CA GLU A 29 -18.48 -17.37 8.52
C GLU A 29 -17.62 -16.87 9.68
N ARG A 30 -16.32 -17.16 9.67
CA ARG A 30 -15.36 -16.68 10.66
C ARG A 30 -15.28 -15.16 10.68
N TRP A 31 -15.15 -14.50 9.52
CA TRP A 31 -15.18 -13.05 9.42
C TRP A 31 -16.48 -12.46 9.99
N ASN A 32 -17.62 -13.01 9.62
CA ASN A 32 -18.92 -12.56 10.12
C ASN A 32 -19.02 -12.71 11.65
N GLY A 33 -18.42 -13.78 12.20
CA GLY A 33 -18.28 -13.96 13.63
C GLY A 33 -17.48 -12.85 14.31
N PHE A 34 -16.35 -12.45 13.73
CA PHE A 34 -15.55 -11.34 14.25
C PHE A 34 -16.29 -10.01 14.20
N VAL A 35 -16.99 -9.74 13.11
CA VAL A 35 -17.83 -8.53 12.99
C VAL A 35 -18.92 -8.51 14.05
N ALA A 36 -19.62 -9.64 14.26
CA ALA A 36 -20.67 -9.75 15.26
C ALA A 36 -20.16 -9.56 16.70
N GLN A 37 -18.95 -10.04 16.99
CA GLN A 37 -18.31 -9.90 18.31
C GLN A 37 -17.61 -8.54 18.49
N GLY A 38 -17.37 -7.80 17.40
CA GLY A 38 -16.58 -6.56 17.42
C GLY A 38 -15.08 -6.78 17.70
N LYS A 39 -14.56 -7.99 17.44
CA LYS A 39 -13.17 -8.35 17.70
C LYS A 39 -12.65 -9.33 16.66
N ASP A 40 -11.54 -8.99 16.02
CA ASP A 40 -10.75 -9.89 15.17
C ASP A 40 -9.73 -10.63 16.04
N GLU A 41 -9.92 -11.93 16.21
CA GLU A 41 -9.05 -12.78 17.03
C GLU A 41 -7.83 -13.30 16.26
N ASP A 42 -7.82 -13.22 14.92
CA ASP A 42 -6.73 -13.72 14.09
C ASP A 42 -5.61 -12.68 13.92
N PHE A 43 -5.96 -11.45 13.59
CA PHE A 43 -5.00 -10.40 13.19
C PHE A 43 -5.14 -9.12 14.01
N GLY A 44 -6.10 -9.06 14.95
CA GLY A 44 -6.29 -7.89 15.80
C GLY A 44 -6.76 -6.64 15.05
N ARG A 45 -7.47 -6.79 13.94
CA ARG A 45 -7.99 -5.66 13.17
C ARG A 45 -8.97 -4.85 14.01
N THR A 46 -8.73 -3.57 14.14
CA THR A 46 -9.51 -2.66 15.00
C THR A 46 -10.77 -2.12 14.34
N THR A 47 -10.84 -2.15 13.01
CA THR A 47 -12.00 -1.65 12.24
C THR A 47 -12.71 -2.82 11.54
N LEU A 48 -13.89 -3.14 12.00
CA LEU A 48 -14.75 -4.23 11.49
C LEU A 48 -16.06 -3.63 10.96
N PRO A 49 -16.08 -3.05 9.74
CA PRO A 49 -17.17 -2.20 9.29
C PRO A 49 -18.47 -2.95 9.07
N ARG A 50 -18.40 -4.15 8.49
CA ARG A 50 -19.57 -5.00 8.24
C ARG A 50 -19.15 -6.42 7.88
N GLY A 51 -20.07 -7.37 8.08
CA GLY A 51 -19.97 -8.73 7.57
C GLY A 51 -20.19 -8.82 6.05
N ILE A 52 -19.92 -10.00 5.54
CA ILE A 52 -20.26 -10.39 4.17
C ILE A 52 -21.69 -10.94 4.21
N GLY A 53 -22.59 -10.29 3.46
CA GLY A 53 -24.01 -10.64 3.41
C GLY A 53 -24.33 -11.79 2.46
N GLU A 54 -25.60 -11.86 2.06
CA GLU A 54 -26.07 -12.80 1.05
C GLU A 54 -25.68 -12.32 -0.36
N GLY A 55 -25.56 -13.29 -1.29
CA GLY A 55 -25.17 -13.02 -2.67
C GLY A 55 -26.04 -11.97 -3.41
N PRO A 56 -25.69 -11.62 -4.63
CA PRO A 56 -24.62 -12.21 -5.43
C PRO A 56 -23.21 -11.83 -4.93
N TYR A 57 -22.26 -12.76 -5.11
CA TYR A 57 -20.88 -12.60 -4.67
C TYR A 57 -19.95 -12.24 -5.82
N TYR A 58 -18.95 -11.40 -5.50
CA TYR A 58 -17.88 -11.03 -6.41
C TYR A 58 -16.54 -11.40 -5.77
N LEU A 59 -15.73 -12.18 -6.47
CA LEU A 59 -14.39 -12.54 -6.05
C LEU A 59 -13.39 -11.92 -7.02
N ILE A 60 -12.47 -11.13 -6.49
CA ILE A 60 -11.50 -10.38 -7.28
C ILE A 60 -10.11 -10.98 -7.04
N ALA A 61 -9.44 -11.36 -8.13
CA ALA A 61 -8.06 -11.83 -8.06
C ALA A 61 -7.11 -10.66 -7.87
N GLU A 62 -6.46 -10.60 -6.73
CA GLU A 62 -5.47 -9.58 -6.42
C GLU A 62 -4.05 -10.16 -6.38
N LYS A 63 -3.07 -9.30 -6.59
CA LYS A 63 -1.65 -9.60 -6.45
C LYS A 63 -1.02 -8.59 -5.53
N THR A 64 -0.14 -9.07 -4.67
CA THR A 64 0.72 -8.20 -3.87
C THR A 64 1.65 -7.41 -4.79
N ARG A 65 1.75 -6.11 -4.54
CA ARG A 65 2.70 -5.22 -5.21
C ARG A 65 3.16 -4.15 -4.23
N PHE A 66 4.36 -3.64 -4.46
CA PHE A 66 4.85 -2.44 -3.81
C PHE A 66 4.52 -1.24 -4.68
N ALA A 67 4.00 -0.19 -4.09
CA ALA A 67 3.68 1.06 -4.77
C ALA A 67 4.64 2.19 -4.38
N THR A 68 5.17 2.16 -3.16
CA THR A 68 5.98 3.23 -2.57
C THR A 68 6.92 2.66 -1.51
N THR A 69 8.10 3.24 -1.42
CA THR A 69 9.05 3.05 -0.32
C THR A 69 9.02 4.28 0.58
N LEU A 70 8.78 4.09 1.88
CA LEU A 70 8.75 5.20 2.85
C LEU A 70 10.12 5.51 3.43
N GLY A 71 11.06 4.54 3.37
CA GLY A 71 12.46 4.73 3.75
C GLY A 71 13.30 5.31 2.62
N GLY A 72 14.54 5.72 2.93
CA GLY A 72 15.47 6.25 1.94
C GLY A 72 16.68 6.90 2.58
N VAL A 73 17.43 7.65 1.78
CA VAL A 73 18.59 8.41 2.27
C VAL A 73 18.15 9.73 2.89
N VAL A 74 18.78 10.11 3.99
CA VAL A 74 18.54 11.39 4.65
C VAL A 74 19.14 12.52 3.82
N ILE A 75 18.36 13.58 3.60
CA ILE A 75 18.80 14.77 2.87
C ILE A 75 18.52 16.04 3.68
N ASN A 76 19.26 17.11 3.38
CA ASN A 76 18.96 18.45 3.85
C ASN A 76 18.06 19.23 2.87
N THR A 77 17.80 20.49 3.17
CA THR A 77 16.98 21.38 2.33
C THR A 77 17.63 21.72 0.97
N ASN A 78 18.91 21.43 0.80
CA ASN A 78 19.65 21.57 -0.45
C ASN A 78 19.72 20.26 -1.24
N PHE A 79 18.97 19.23 -0.82
CA PHE A 79 18.97 17.87 -1.41
C PHE A 79 20.29 17.11 -1.28
N GLU A 80 21.25 17.58 -0.46
CA GLU A 80 22.51 16.91 -0.21
C GLU A 80 22.30 15.73 0.72
N VAL A 81 22.91 14.59 0.40
CA VAL A 81 22.80 13.35 1.18
C VAL A 81 23.69 13.43 2.43
N HIS A 82 23.17 12.94 3.54
CA HIS A 82 23.89 12.84 4.82
C HIS A 82 24.36 11.41 5.09
N THR A 83 25.52 11.32 5.75
CA THR A 83 25.99 10.08 6.38
C THR A 83 25.12 9.70 7.59
N ALA A 84 25.33 8.52 8.15
CA ALA A 84 24.66 8.10 9.40
C ALA A 84 25.00 8.99 10.59
N GLU A 85 26.18 9.63 10.57
CA GLU A 85 26.67 10.57 11.59
C GLU A 85 26.10 11.99 11.43
N GLY A 86 25.43 12.26 10.31
CA GLY A 86 24.78 13.53 10.00
C GLY A 86 25.63 14.50 9.16
N ASP A 87 26.80 14.07 8.71
CA ASP A 87 27.66 14.88 7.84
C ASP A 87 27.17 14.85 6.40
N THR A 88 27.26 15.98 5.69
CA THR A 88 26.92 16.06 4.27
C THR A 88 27.97 15.35 3.42
N ILE A 89 27.54 14.53 2.46
CA ILE A 89 28.43 13.91 1.47
C ILE A 89 28.61 14.88 0.29
N PRO A 90 29.79 15.48 0.09
CA PRO A 90 30.00 16.48 -0.95
C PRO A 90 29.71 15.95 -2.35
N GLY A 91 28.91 16.69 -3.12
CA GLY A 91 28.59 16.35 -4.51
C GLY A 91 27.56 15.23 -4.68
N LEU A 92 27.02 14.68 -3.57
CA LEU A 92 25.97 13.66 -3.64
C LEU A 92 24.61 14.27 -3.28
N TYR A 93 23.66 14.15 -4.19
CA TYR A 93 22.30 14.65 -4.03
C TYR A 93 21.30 13.53 -4.22
N ALA A 94 20.15 13.61 -3.55
CA ALA A 94 19.05 12.69 -3.75
C ALA A 94 17.70 13.42 -3.83
N ILE A 95 16.84 12.96 -4.72
CA ILE A 95 15.51 13.52 -4.99
C ILE A 95 14.47 12.40 -5.18
N GLY A 96 13.20 12.75 -5.15
CA GLY A 96 12.11 11.82 -5.38
C GLY A 96 11.99 10.77 -4.28
N GLU A 97 11.57 9.58 -4.64
CA GLU A 97 11.19 8.52 -3.68
C GLU A 97 12.36 8.04 -2.80
N ILE A 98 13.60 8.12 -3.30
CA ILE A 98 14.77 7.71 -2.51
C ILE A 98 15.08 8.66 -1.34
N ALA A 99 14.57 9.89 -1.37
CA ALA A 99 14.77 10.86 -0.29
C ALA A 99 13.80 10.60 0.86
N PHE A 100 14.36 10.32 2.05
CA PHE A 100 13.60 10.01 3.26
C PHE A 100 12.87 11.24 3.83
N GLY A 101 11.71 11.00 4.45
CA GLY A 101 11.05 11.94 5.36
C GLY A 101 9.91 12.76 4.74
N VAL A 102 9.74 12.76 3.43
CA VAL A 102 8.69 13.56 2.76
C VAL A 102 7.30 12.98 2.94
N ASN A 103 7.19 11.67 2.93
CA ASN A 103 5.91 10.96 3.05
C ASN A 103 5.50 10.69 4.51
N GLY A 104 6.41 10.84 5.49
CA GLY A 104 6.16 10.46 6.88
C GLY A 104 5.96 8.95 7.03
N ASP A 105 5.01 8.55 7.89
CA ASP A 105 4.68 7.14 8.16
C ASP A 105 3.73 6.53 7.15
N ASP A 106 3.11 7.36 6.31
CA ASP A 106 2.18 6.94 5.25
C ASP A 106 2.20 7.97 4.11
N THR A 107 1.60 7.62 2.96
CA THR A 107 1.56 8.51 1.81
C THR A 107 0.14 8.65 1.26
N ILE A 108 -0.19 9.86 0.83
CA ILE A 108 -1.42 10.15 0.10
C ILE A 108 -1.16 9.94 -1.40
N GLN A 109 -2.10 9.33 -2.10
CA GLN A 109 -2.00 9.09 -3.54
C GLN A 109 -1.68 10.39 -4.30
N GLY A 110 -0.62 10.35 -5.12
CA GLY A 110 -0.11 11.49 -5.89
C GLY A 110 1.06 12.23 -5.23
N THR A 111 1.23 12.18 -3.90
CA THR A 111 2.35 12.83 -3.20
C THR A 111 3.72 12.36 -3.71
N PRO A 112 4.00 11.05 -3.88
CA PRO A 112 5.31 10.61 -4.37
C PRO A 112 5.66 11.16 -5.76
N LEU A 113 4.69 11.20 -6.68
CA LEU A 113 4.90 11.74 -8.02
C LEU A 113 5.13 13.25 -7.99
N THR A 114 4.32 13.98 -7.22
CA THR A 114 4.47 15.43 -7.05
C THR A 114 5.84 15.77 -6.46
N TRP A 115 6.27 15.01 -5.44
CA TRP A 115 7.58 15.18 -4.82
C TRP A 115 8.72 14.89 -5.81
N ALA A 116 8.65 13.81 -6.57
CA ALA A 116 9.67 13.45 -7.54
C ALA A 116 9.87 14.54 -8.60
N ILE A 117 8.76 15.10 -9.13
CA ILE A 117 8.80 16.18 -10.13
C ILE A 117 9.33 17.49 -9.51
N SER A 118 8.79 17.87 -8.34
CA SER A 118 9.13 19.14 -7.70
C SER A 118 10.58 19.18 -7.21
N SER A 119 11.04 18.11 -6.54
CA SER A 119 12.42 18.02 -6.06
C SER A 119 13.43 17.99 -7.19
N GLY A 120 13.13 17.29 -8.29
CA GLY A 120 13.97 17.29 -9.50
C GLY A 120 14.11 18.68 -10.12
N ARG A 121 12.99 19.42 -10.21
CA ARG A 121 13.00 20.79 -10.72
C ARG A 121 13.82 21.72 -9.81
N LEU A 122 13.59 21.66 -8.50
CA LEU A 122 14.27 22.54 -7.53
C LEU A 122 15.77 22.29 -7.52
N LEU A 123 16.20 21.03 -7.43
CA LEU A 123 17.62 20.70 -7.49
C LEU A 123 18.26 21.13 -8.82
N GLY A 124 17.58 20.89 -9.95
CA GLY A 124 18.05 21.33 -11.26
C GLY A 124 18.29 22.85 -11.33
N GLN A 125 17.38 23.64 -10.79
CA GLN A 125 17.54 25.10 -10.70
C GLN A 125 18.71 25.51 -9.80
N GLN A 126 18.87 24.86 -8.64
CA GLN A 126 20.00 25.14 -7.73
C GLN A 126 21.37 24.85 -8.36
N LEU A 127 21.50 23.74 -9.08
CA LEU A 127 22.75 23.34 -9.72
C LEU A 127 23.12 24.20 -10.94
N THR A 128 22.12 24.75 -11.64
CA THR A 128 22.32 25.59 -12.82
C THR A 128 22.47 27.08 -12.51
N ALA A 129 22.11 27.51 -11.29
CA ALA A 129 22.26 28.91 -10.85
C ALA A 129 23.68 29.28 -10.38
N LYS A 130 24.59 28.31 -10.37
CA LYS A 130 26.01 28.47 -10.06
C LYS A 130 26.79 28.67 -11.37
#